data_a6af765c7a131269e3e7ef35f29c1c69
#
_entry.id   a6af765c7a131269e3e7ef35f29c1c69
#
_cell.length_a   1.000
_cell.length_b   1.000
_cell.length_c   1.000
_cell.angle_alpha   90.00
_cell.angle_beta   90.00
_cell.angle_gamma   90.00
#
_symmetry.space_group_name_H-M   'P 1'
#
loop_
_entity.id
_entity.type
_entity.pdbx_description
1 polymer ?
#
loop_
_entity_poly.entity_id
_entity_poly.type
_entity_poly.pdbx_seq_one_letter_code
_entity_poly.pdbx_strand_id
1 'polypeptide(L)'
;LHFNKGLTLMKMDKQEEALAEYKNSLRLKPLHSSSNLYTGFLLQPSNKIPSLLAYATFLAIESRSERSGEAMKRVEKILWGNSKTEGNNTTIFLDASLLGGGKDKNKEDNFSSVEMIFMITAGSKELDSLRKTPAGKLSIRLQMLINLLSEQQKTNKGFYWEHYVPFFSEMKEKNMVETLAHLMYMKTGDEENLKWLEDNEAKLDAFYDW
;
A
#
# COMPACT_ATOMS: atom_id res chain seq x y z
N LEU A 1 9.52 19.76 -10.98
CA LEU A 1 9.89 20.80 -10.03
C LEU A 1 9.57 20.38 -8.59
N HIS A 2 8.32 20.11 -8.21
CA HIS A 2 7.90 19.77 -6.84
C HIS A 2 8.65 18.56 -6.26
N PHE A 3 8.79 17.46 -7.00
CA PHE A 3 9.55 16.30 -6.54
C PHE A 3 10.99 16.67 -6.11
N ASN A 4 11.73 17.43 -6.94
CA ASN A 4 13.10 17.83 -6.61
C ASN A 4 13.17 18.77 -5.40
N LYS A 5 12.18 19.66 -5.23
CA LYS A 5 12.06 20.49 -4.03
C LYS A 5 11.82 19.61 -2.79
N GLY A 6 10.94 18.60 -2.88
CA GLY A 6 10.72 17.63 -1.82
C GLY A 6 12.00 16.89 -1.42
N LEU A 7 12.82 16.45 -2.40
CA LEU A 7 14.12 15.83 -2.10
C LEU A 7 15.08 16.77 -1.36
N THR A 8 15.11 18.03 -1.74
CA THR A 8 15.94 19.04 -1.04
C THR A 8 15.46 19.24 0.40
N LEU A 9 14.15 19.33 0.60
CA LEU A 9 13.56 19.47 1.94
C LEU A 9 13.82 18.24 2.82
N MET A 10 13.78 17.03 2.26
CA MET A 10 14.19 15.82 2.98
C MET A 10 15.65 15.88 3.45
N LYS A 11 16.58 16.36 2.61
CA LYS A 11 17.99 16.53 2.99
C LYS A 11 18.18 17.57 4.10
N MET A 12 17.23 18.50 4.24
CA MET A 12 17.19 19.50 5.30
C MET A 12 16.42 19.05 6.55
N ASP A 13 16.03 17.77 6.62
CA ASP A 13 15.19 17.16 7.66
C ASP A 13 13.79 17.82 7.84
N LYS A 14 13.28 18.43 6.77
CA LYS A 14 11.97 19.09 6.71
C LYS A 14 10.93 18.16 6.12
N GLN A 15 10.62 17.09 6.86
CA GLN A 15 9.81 15.97 6.34
C GLN A 15 8.36 16.38 6.01
N GLU A 16 7.72 17.22 6.82
CA GLU A 16 6.35 17.69 6.56
C GLU A 16 6.27 18.56 5.31
N GLU A 17 7.24 19.49 5.15
CA GLU A 17 7.33 20.32 3.96
C GLU A 17 7.63 19.47 2.70
N ALA A 18 8.50 18.46 2.82
CA ALA A 18 8.79 17.52 1.74
C ALA A 18 7.54 16.75 1.33
N LEU A 19 6.74 16.27 2.29
CA LEU A 19 5.49 15.56 2.05
C LEU A 19 4.47 16.45 1.33
N ALA A 20 4.37 17.73 1.69
CA ALA A 20 3.53 18.71 0.99
C ALA A 20 3.94 18.86 -0.49
N GLU A 21 5.26 18.91 -0.76
CA GLU A 21 5.77 18.99 -2.14
C GLU A 21 5.53 17.69 -2.94
N TYR A 22 5.61 16.52 -2.30
CA TYR A 22 5.24 15.27 -2.97
C TYR A 22 3.74 15.19 -3.25
N LYS A 23 2.86 15.66 -2.36
CA LYS A 23 1.42 15.81 -2.66
C LYS A 23 1.19 16.71 -3.88
N ASN A 24 1.89 17.85 -3.97
CA ASN A 24 1.79 18.74 -5.12
C ASN A 24 2.28 18.06 -6.42
N SER A 25 3.36 17.27 -6.33
CA SER A 25 3.84 16.49 -7.47
C SER A 25 2.81 15.46 -7.94
N LEU A 26 2.15 14.79 -7.00
CA LEU A 26 1.12 13.78 -7.28
C LEU A 26 -0.19 14.39 -7.81
N ARG A 27 -0.56 15.62 -7.38
CA ARG A 27 -1.70 16.35 -7.99
C ARG A 27 -1.47 16.65 -9.46
N LEU A 28 -0.23 16.96 -9.85
CA LEU A 28 0.13 17.24 -11.26
C LEU A 28 0.34 15.98 -12.09
N LYS A 29 0.88 14.94 -11.48
CA LYS A 29 1.13 13.64 -12.12
C LYS A 29 0.86 12.51 -11.11
N PRO A 30 -0.37 11.99 -11.06
CA PRO A 30 -0.78 10.95 -10.10
C PRO A 30 0.13 9.73 -10.08
N LEU A 31 0.56 9.27 -11.25
CA LEU A 31 1.44 8.12 -11.43
C LEU A 31 2.93 8.52 -11.50
N HIS A 32 3.36 9.56 -10.76
CA HIS A 32 4.79 9.87 -10.64
C HIS A 32 5.47 8.88 -9.69
N SER A 33 6.18 7.91 -10.24
CA SER A 33 6.80 6.78 -9.54
C SER A 33 7.57 7.21 -8.28
N SER A 34 8.56 8.09 -8.43
CA SER A 34 9.37 8.53 -7.29
C SER A 34 8.58 9.32 -6.23
N SER A 35 7.57 10.12 -6.61
CA SER A 35 6.74 10.81 -5.61
C SER A 35 5.91 9.84 -4.78
N ASN A 36 5.37 8.78 -5.40
CA ASN A 36 4.70 7.71 -4.67
C ASN A 36 5.66 6.98 -3.72
N LEU A 37 6.86 6.62 -4.18
CA LEU A 37 7.86 5.96 -3.35
C LEU A 37 8.21 6.78 -2.10
N TYR A 38 8.54 8.07 -2.26
CA TYR A 38 8.93 8.93 -1.15
C TYR A 38 7.76 9.33 -0.24
N THR A 39 6.54 9.44 -0.79
CA THR A 39 5.31 9.58 0.02
C THR A 39 5.13 8.35 0.92
N GLY A 40 5.26 7.14 0.38
CA GLY A 40 5.21 5.91 1.15
C GLY A 40 6.25 5.90 2.28
N PHE A 41 7.48 6.29 1.97
CA PHE A 41 8.58 6.35 2.94
C PHE A 41 8.28 7.30 4.11
N LEU A 42 7.83 8.52 3.83
CA LEU A 42 7.56 9.52 4.87
C LEU A 42 6.32 9.19 5.72
N LEU A 43 5.32 8.53 5.14
CA LEU A 43 4.10 8.16 5.86
C LEU A 43 4.26 6.90 6.72
N GLN A 44 5.20 6.02 6.41
CA GLN A 44 5.32 4.70 7.04
C GLN A 44 5.37 4.73 8.58
N PRO A 45 6.04 5.69 9.24
CA PRO A 45 6.11 5.73 10.70
C PRO A 45 4.79 6.07 11.38
N SER A 46 3.91 6.85 10.73
CA SER A 46 2.75 7.48 11.37
C SER A 46 1.40 7.19 10.69
N ASN A 47 1.38 6.72 9.46
CA ASN A 47 0.16 6.51 8.69
C ASN A 47 0.33 5.35 7.69
N LYS A 48 0.19 4.12 8.20
CA LYS A 48 0.56 2.90 7.48
C LYS A 48 -0.30 2.61 6.25
N ILE A 49 -1.61 2.91 6.31
CA ILE A 49 -2.51 2.61 5.18
C ILE A 49 -2.17 3.46 3.96
N PRO A 50 -2.13 4.81 3.99
CA PRO A 50 -1.72 5.57 2.82
C PRO A 50 -0.25 5.35 2.43
N SER A 51 0.62 4.97 3.37
CA SER A 51 1.99 4.50 3.04
C SER A 51 1.95 3.25 2.17
N LEU A 52 1.15 2.25 2.55
CA LEU A 52 0.95 1.01 1.79
C LEU A 52 0.41 1.30 0.38
N LEU A 53 -0.61 2.16 0.27
CA LEU A 53 -1.20 2.55 -1.02
C LEU A 53 -0.17 3.26 -1.92
N ALA A 54 0.64 4.14 -1.35
CA ALA A 54 1.70 4.83 -2.07
C ALA A 54 2.78 3.86 -2.60
N TYR A 55 3.23 2.93 -1.77
CA TYR A 55 4.16 1.88 -2.22
C TYR A 55 3.54 0.96 -3.27
N ALA A 56 2.27 0.56 -3.10
CA ALA A 56 1.58 -0.28 -4.07
C ALA A 56 1.44 0.43 -5.43
N THR A 57 1.12 1.74 -5.42
CA THR A 57 1.10 2.56 -6.65
C THR A 57 2.49 2.66 -7.28
N PHE A 58 3.55 2.87 -6.47
CA PHE A 58 4.93 2.85 -6.98
C PHE A 58 5.26 1.51 -7.64
N LEU A 59 4.93 0.40 -7.00
CA LEU A 59 5.22 -0.95 -7.49
C LEU A 59 4.37 -1.34 -8.72
N ALA A 60 3.17 -0.78 -8.86
CA ALA A 60 2.37 -0.90 -10.08
C ALA A 60 3.08 -0.27 -11.29
N ILE A 61 3.75 0.87 -11.08
CA ILE A 61 4.41 1.64 -12.14
C ILE A 61 5.84 1.12 -12.40
N GLU A 62 6.54 0.71 -11.35
CA GLU A 62 7.97 0.40 -11.38
C GLU A 62 8.26 -0.91 -10.63
N SER A 63 7.79 -2.04 -11.17
CA SER A 63 7.92 -3.36 -10.53
C SER A 63 9.30 -4.02 -10.70
N ARG A 64 10.12 -3.56 -11.68
CA ARG A 64 11.36 -4.24 -12.10
C ARG A 64 12.66 -3.57 -11.63
N SER A 65 12.60 -2.41 -11.01
CA SER A 65 13.79 -1.68 -10.59
C SER A 65 14.39 -2.22 -9.29
N GLU A 66 15.63 -1.85 -8.98
CA GLU A 66 16.25 -2.18 -7.68
C GLU A 66 15.45 -1.58 -6.51
N ARG A 67 14.86 -0.39 -6.71
CA ARG A 67 14.02 0.26 -5.69
C ARG A 67 12.74 -0.52 -5.37
N SER A 68 12.24 -1.31 -6.32
CA SER A 68 11.03 -2.14 -6.13
C SER A 68 11.24 -3.21 -5.07
N GLY A 69 12.40 -3.85 -5.03
CA GLY A 69 12.72 -4.85 -4.01
C GLY A 69 12.71 -4.25 -2.60
N GLU A 70 13.28 -3.06 -2.42
CA GLU A 70 13.26 -2.35 -1.13
C GLU A 70 11.85 -1.86 -0.76
N ALA A 71 11.09 -1.36 -1.74
CA ALA A 71 9.70 -0.97 -1.51
C ALA A 71 8.84 -2.16 -1.09
N MET A 72 9.02 -3.34 -1.71
CA MET A 72 8.29 -4.55 -1.33
C MET A 72 8.61 -5.00 0.11
N LYS A 73 9.87 -4.99 0.54
CA LYS A 73 10.25 -5.26 1.93
C LYS A 73 9.53 -4.33 2.93
N ARG A 74 9.34 -3.07 2.56
CA ARG A 74 8.60 -2.10 3.39
C ARG A 74 7.11 -2.41 3.42
N VAL A 75 6.53 -2.81 2.31
CA VAL A 75 5.15 -3.32 2.24
C VAL A 75 4.97 -4.52 3.15
N GLU A 76 5.86 -5.50 3.07
CA GLU A 76 5.84 -6.67 3.95
C GLU A 76 5.93 -6.28 5.43
N LYS A 77 6.79 -5.35 5.77
CA LYS A 77 6.89 -4.84 7.15
C LYS A 77 5.59 -4.17 7.63
N ILE A 78 4.88 -3.46 6.77
CA ILE A 78 3.58 -2.87 7.10
C ILE A 78 2.54 -3.98 7.32
N LEU A 79 2.50 -4.97 6.44
CA LEU A 79 1.48 -6.02 6.43
C LEU A 79 1.67 -7.06 7.54
N TRP A 80 2.91 -7.47 7.78
CA TRP A 80 3.23 -8.60 8.69
C TRP A 80 4.08 -8.23 9.89
N GLY A 81 4.69 -7.03 9.92
CA GLY A 81 5.59 -6.62 10.99
C GLY A 81 4.95 -6.45 12.37
N ASN A 82 3.62 -6.43 12.43
CA ASN A 82 2.87 -6.26 13.67
C ASN A 82 2.27 -7.58 14.21
N SER A 83 2.65 -8.72 13.67
CA SER A 83 2.17 -10.01 14.15
C SER A 83 3.33 -10.97 14.44
N LYS A 84 3.15 -11.78 15.48
CA LYS A 84 4.07 -12.87 15.83
C LYS A 84 3.24 -14.15 15.96
N THR A 85 3.62 -15.19 15.24
CA THR A 85 2.96 -16.49 15.31
C THR A 85 3.85 -17.49 16.02
N GLU A 86 3.34 -18.09 17.09
CA GLU A 86 3.99 -19.16 17.84
C GLU A 86 3.03 -20.36 17.93
N GLY A 87 3.37 -21.44 17.27
CA GLY A 87 2.49 -22.62 17.16
C GLY A 87 1.14 -22.26 16.55
N ASN A 88 0.04 -22.46 17.31
CA ASN A 88 -1.32 -22.13 16.90
C ASN A 88 -1.78 -20.72 17.25
N ASN A 89 -0.98 -19.95 17.96
CA ASN A 89 -1.35 -18.62 18.44
C ASN A 89 -0.71 -17.54 17.56
N THR A 90 -1.51 -16.56 17.14
CA THR A 90 -1.00 -15.34 16.49
C THR A 90 -1.27 -14.17 17.43
N THR A 91 -0.20 -13.49 17.84
CA THR A 91 -0.26 -12.24 18.59
C THR A 91 -0.15 -11.08 17.65
N ILE A 92 -1.11 -10.16 17.67
CA ILE A 92 -1.13 -8.94 16.87
C ILE A 92 -0.80 -7.76 17.78
N PHE A 93 0.24 -7.02 17.43
CA PHE A 93 0.65 -5.80 18.15
C PHE A 93 -0.04 -4.60 17.52
N LEU A 94 -1.00 -4.01 18.23
CA LEU A 94 -1.65 -2.78 17.81
C LEU A 94 -0.94 -1.58 18.44
N ASP A 95 -0.78 -0.52 17.66
CA ASP A 95 -0.30 0.76 18.17
C ASP A 95 -1.36 1.34 19.13
N ALA A 96 -0.94 1.78 20.32
CA ALA A 96 -1.84 2.35 21.30
C ALA A 96 -2.59 3.60 20.79
N SER A 97 -2.01 4.32 19.82
CA SER A 97 -2.66 5.46 19.16
C SER A 97 -3.92 5.06 18.38
N LEU A 98 -4.01 3.82 17.91
CA LEU A 98 -5.18 3.29 17.21
C LEU A 98 -6.33 2.98 18.17
N LEU A 99 -6.02 2.59 19.41
CA LEU A 99 -7.03 2.24 20.45
C LEU A 99 -7.72 3.48 21.02
N GLY A 100 -7.10 4.65 20.96
CA GLY A 100 -7.63 5.92 21.47
C GLY A 100 -8.74 6.54 20.63
N GLY A 101 -9.23 5.87 19.59
CA GLY A 101 -10.26 6.36 18.68
C GLY A 101 -9.94 7.78 18.24
N GLY A 102 -8.91 7.96 17.44
CA GLY A 102 -8.26 9.20 17.02
C GLY A 102 -8.91 10.47 17.54
N LYS A 103 -8.21 11.25 18.34
CA LYS A 103 -8.71 12.47 19.00
C LYS A 103 -9.40 13.48 18.06
N ASP A 104 -9.38 13.20 16.74
CA ASP A 104 -9.96 14.02 15.69
C ASP A 104 -10.58 13.13 14.60
N LYS A 105 -11.82 12.70 14.83
CA LYS A 105 -12.61 11.99 13.79
C LYS A 105 -12.80 12.82 12.51
N ASN A 106 -12.61 14.14 12.60
CA ASN A 106 -12.75 15.09 11.49
C ASN A 106 -11.41 15.48 10.84
N LYS A 107 -10.30 14.87 11.26
CA LYS A 107 -8.99 15.17 10.68
C LYS A 107 -8.92 14.62 9.26
N GLU A 108 -8.49 15.47 8.33
CA GLU A 108 -8.18 15.04 6.97
C GLU A 108 -7.15 13.89 6.98
N ASP A 109 -7.27 13.00 6.01
CA ASP A 109 -6.39 11.83 5.88
C ASP A 109 -6.37 10.90 7.13
N ASN A 110 -7.50 10.77 7.84
CA ASN A 110 -7.64 9.86 8.96
C ASN A 110 -7.97 8.43 8.46
N PHE A 111 -7.05 7.50 8.64
CA PHE A 111 -7.19 6.08 8.27
C PHE A 111 -7.24 5.16 9.50
N SER A 112 -7.31 5.68 10.73
CA SER A 112 -7.16 4.90 11.96
C SER A 112 -8.15 3.74 12.09
N SER A 113 -9.41 3.95 11.69
CA SER A 113 -10.43 2.89 11.72
C SER A 113 -10.14 1.77 10.71
N VAL A 114 -9.73 2.15 9.49
CA VAL A 114 -9.33 1.17 8.46
C VAL A 114 -8.08 0.43 8.91
N GLU A 115 -7.07 1.14 9.42
CA GLU A 115 -5.83 0.54 9.90
C GLU A 115 -6.10 -0.47 11.02
N MET A 116 -6.92 -0.13 12.00
CA MET A 116 -7.26 -1.02 13.11
C MET A 116 -7.95 -2.30 12.61
N ILE A 117 -9.01 -2.16 11.80
CA ILE A 117 -9.76 -3.32 11.27
C ILE A 117 -8.84 -4.16 10.39
N PHE A 118 -8.05 -3.52 9.50
CA PHE A 118 -7.15 -4.21 8.61
C PHE A 118 -6.07 -4.99 9.35
N MET A 119 -5.44 -4.41 10.37
CA MET A 119 -4.39 -5.08 11.16
C MET A 119 -4.94 -6.30 11.91
N ILE A 120 -6.14 -6.22 12.48
CA ILE A 120 -6.77 -7.35 13.17
C ILE A 120 -7.09 -8.47 12.18
N THR A 121 -7.69 -8.15 11.04
CA THR A 121 -8.14 -9.14 10.07
C THR A 121 -7.01 -9.70 9.22
N ALA A 122 -6.04 -8.87 8.80
CA ALA A 122 -4.91 -9.30 7.98
C ALA A 122 -3.97 -10.27 8.70
N GLY A 123 -3.96 -10.28 10.04
CA GLY A 123 -3.18 -11.25 10.84
C GLY A 123 -3.83 -12.61 11.00
N SER A 124 -5.03 -12.86 10.43
CA SER A 124 -5.71 -14.13 10.61
C SER A 124 -5.04 -15.26 9.79
N LYS A 125 -4.94 -16.45 10.42
CA LYS A 125 -4.40 -17.66 9.75
C LYS A 125 -5.33 -18.18 8.68
N GLU A 126 -6.63 -17.96 8.82
CA GLU A 126 -7.64 -18.35 7.84
C GLU A 126 -7.36 -17.68 6.49
N LEU A 127 -7.00 -16.40 6.47
CA LEU A 127 -6.60 -15.71 5.24
C LEU A 127 -5.34 -16.32 4.62
N ASP A 128 -4.37 -16.71 5.44
CA ASP A 128 -3.14 -17.34 4.96
C ASP A 128 -3.37 -18.72 4.36
N SER A 129 -4.40 -19.43 4.80
CA SER A 129 -4.75 -20.75 4.26
C SER A 129 -5.40 -20.68 2.88
N LEU A 130 -6.00 -19.54 2.51
CA LEU A 130 -6.71 -19.36 1.24
C LEU A 130 -5.77 -19.30 0.02
N ARG A 131 -4.51 -18.97 0.21
CA ARG A 131 -3.49 -18.92 -0.84
C ARG A 131 -2.15 -19.41 -0.32
N LYS A 132 -1.41 -20.11 -1.16
CA LYS A 132 -0.10 -20.68 -0.80
C LYS A 132 1.04 -19.70 -1.03
N THR A 133 1.00 -18.97 -2.13
CA THR A 133 2.08 -18.06 -2.56
C THR A 133 2.04 -16.72 -1.82
N PRO A 134 3.18 -16.04 -1.61
CA PRO A 134 3.24 -14.71 -1.02
C PRO A 134 2.38 -13.69 -1.79
N ALA A 135 2.46 -13.68 -3.12
CA ALA A 135 1.65 -12.78 -3.97
C ALA A 135 0.15 -13.08 -3.85
N GLY A 136 -0.25 -14.36 -3.81
CA GLY A 136 -1.65 -14.74 -3.59
C GLY A 136 -2.17 -14.27 -2.22
N LYS A 137 -1.36 -14.39 -1.16
CA LYS A 137 -1.70 -13.89 0.18
C LYS A 137 -1.83 -12.36 0.19
N LEU A 138 -0.93 -11.67 -0.50
CA LEU A 138 -1.01 -10.22 -0.68
C LEU A 138 -2.28 -9.80 -1.43
N SER A 139 -2.63 -10.49 -2.51
CA SER A 139 -3.83 -10.22 -3.31
C SER A 139 -5.10 -10.20 -2.44
N ILE A 140 -5.29 -11.21 -1.59
CA ILE A 140 -6.45 -11.27 -0.69
C ILE A 140 -6.46 -10.09 0.28
N ARG A 141 -5.31 -9.74 0.87
CA ARG A 141 -5.19 -8.62 1.81
C ARG A 141 -5.46 -7.29 1.15
N LEU A 142 -4.96 -7.08 -0.08
CA LEU A 142 -5.25 -5.88 -0.85
C LEU A 142 -6.74 -5.78 -1.20
N GLN A 143 -7.37 -6.87 -1.64
CA GLN A 143 -8.81 -6.89 -1.92
C GLN A 143 -9.63 -6.53 -0.67
N MET A 144 -9.28 -7.10 0.49
CA MET A 144 -9.93 -6.78 1.76
C MET A 144 -9.72 -5.31 2.15
N LEU A 145 -8.50 -4.80 2.04
CA LEU A 145 -8.19 -3.39 2.31
C LEU A 145 -9.00 -2.46 1.40
N ILE A 146 -9.04 -2.75 0.11
CA ILE A 146 -9.79 -1.93 -0.87
C ILE A 146 -11.29 -1.93 -0.54
N ASN A 147 -11.87 -3.06 -0.09
CA ASN A 147 -13.26 -3.10 0.37
C ASN A 147 -13.49 -2.16 1.55
N LEU A 148 -12.65 -2.25 2.59
CA LEU A 148 -12.76 -1.37 3.77
C LEU A 148 -12.63 0.11 3.40
N LEU A 149 -11.71 0.44 2.49
CA LEU A 149 -11.51 1.80 2.00
C LEU A 149 -12.75 2.30 1.22
N SER A 150 -13.28 1.49 0.30
CA SER A 150 -14.44 1.85 -0.51
C SER A 150 -15.69 2.09 0.33
N GLU A 151 -15.89 1.29 1.40
CA GLU A 151 -16.99 1.46 2.35
C GLU A 151 -16.90 2.78 3.13
N GLN A 152 -15.67 3.19 3.49
CA GLN A 152 -15.45 4.37 4.32
C GLN A 152 -15.18 5.66 3.54
N GLN A 153 -14.98 5.58 2.23
CA GLN A 153 -14.64 6.73 1.39
C GLN A 153 -15.65 7.87 1.48
N LYS A 154 -16.95 7.54 1.60
CA LYS A 154 -18.02 8.56 1.64
C LYS A 154 -17.97 9.45 2.89
N THR A 155 -17.40 8.96 3.97
CA THR A 155 -17.34 9.64 5.27
C THR A 155 -15.99 10.25 5.60
N ASN A 156 -14.96 9.93 4.80
CA ASN A 156 -13.59 10.40 5.02
C ASN A 156 -13.14 11.32 3.88
N LYS A 157 -12.29 12.28 4.25
CA LYS A 157 -11.78 13.30 3.34
C LYS A 157 -10.28 13.45 3.50
N GLY A 158 -9.66 14.07 2.52
CA GLY A 158 -8.26 14.40 2.51
C GLY A 158 -7.57 13.88 1.27
N PHE A 159 -6.33 14.36 1.08
CA PHE A 159 -5.58 14.11 -0.14
C PHE A 159 -5.43 12.61 -0.44
N TYR A 160 -5.10 11.78 0.54
CA TYR A 160 -4.83 10.36 0.29
C TYR A 160 -6.12 9.56 0.05
N TRP A 161 -7.25 9.97 0.67
CA TRP A 161 -8.56 9.40 0.39
C TRP A 161 -9.01 9.68 -1.05
N GLU A 162 -8.80 10.91 -1.51
CA GLU A 162 -9.22 11.35 -2.84
C GLU A 162 -8.26 10.87 -3.93
N HIS A 163 -6.98 10.69 -3.60
CA HIS A 163 -5.95 10.33 -4.55
C HIS A 163 -5.83 8.81 -4.76
N TYR A 164 -5.79 8.03 -3.68
CA TYR A 164 -5.53 6.60 -3.79
C TYR A 164 -6.80 5.75 -3.85
N VAL A 165 -7.81 6.05 -3.05
CA VAL A 165 -8.96 5.14 -2.91
C VAL A 165 -9.73 4.93 -4.21
N PRO A 166 -10.00 5.96 -5.04
CA PRO A 166 -10.65 5.76 -6.34
C PRO A 166 -9.82 4.87 -7.27
N PHE A 167 -8.51 5.09 -7.35
CA PHE A 167 -7.60 4.31 -8.18
C PHE A 167 -7.63 2.82 -7.83
N PHE A 168 -7.51 2.47 -6.53
CA PHE A 168 -7.57 1.07 -6.10
C PHE A 168 -8.98 0.48 -6.20
N SER A 169 -10.03 1.28 -6.03
CA SER A 169 -11.41 0.83 -6.22
C SER A 169 -11.66 0.44 -7.69
N GLU A 170 -11.25 1.27 -8.64
CA GLU A 170 -11.34 0.97 -10.07
C GLU A 170 -10.51 -0.27 -10.45
N MET A 171 -9.28 -0.37 -9.93
CA MET A 171 -8.43 -1.55 -10.14
C MET A 171 -9.12 -2.84 -9.69
N LYS A 172 -9.85 -2.81 -8.55
CA LYS A 172 -10.63 -3.94 -8.07
C LYS A 172 -11.82 -4.26 -8.98
N GLU A 173 -12.57 -3.26 -9.41
CA GLU A 173 -13.70 -3.41 -10.34
C GLU A 173 -13.25 -4.08 -11.66
N LYS A 174 -12.04 -3.78 -12.10
CA LYS A 174 -11.41 -4.38 -13.30
C LYS A 174 -10.72 -5.74 -13.02
N ASN A 175 -10.83 -6.30 -11.81
CA ASN A 175 -10.21 -7.56 -11.40
C ASN A 175 -8.67 -7.58 -11.53
N MET A 176 -8.00 -6.44 -11.35
CA MET A 176 -6.56 -6.29 -11.54
C MET A 176 -5.73 -6.40 -10.25
N VAL A 177 -6.37 -6.54 -9.08
CA VAL A 177 -5.67 -6.58 -7.77
C VAL A 177 -4.75 -7.80 -7.64
N GLU A 178 -5.12 -8.94 -8.21
CA GLU A 178 -4.26 -10.12 -8.24
C GLU A 178 -3.00 -9.86 -9.08
N THR A 179 -3.17 -9.26 -10.25
CA THR A 179 -2.05 -8.87 -11.13
C THR A 179 -1.12 -7.90 -10.44
N LEU A 180 -1.66 -6.88 -9.76
CA LEU A 180 -0.85 -5.96 -8.95
C LEU A 180 -0.03 -6.72 -7.91
N ALA A 181 -0.64 -7.64 -7.16
CA ALA A 181 0.06 -8.39 -6.12
C ALA A 181 1.24 -9.20 -6.69
N HIS A 182 1.07 -9.84 -7.85
CA HIS A 182 2.14 -10.56 -8.53
C HIS A 182 3.22 -9.60 -9.08
N LEU A 183 2.86 -8.44 -9.61
CA LEU A 183 3.80 -7.39 -10.03
C LEU A 183 4.63 -6.86 -8.87
N MET A 184 4.04 -6.67 -7.69
CA MET A 184 4.75 -6.22 -6.48
C MET A 184 5.83 -7.21 -6.06
N TYR A 185 5.64 -8.50 -6.28
CA TYR A 185 6.62 -9.56 -6.00
C TYR A 185 7.60 -9.83 -7.14
N MET A 186 7.52 -9.12 -8.27
CA MET A 186 8.34 -9.40 -9.45
C MET A 186 9.85 -9.40 -9.17
N LYS A 187 10.32 -8.50 -8.31
CA LYS A 187 11.77 -8.35 -8.00
C LYS A 187 12.25 -9.24 -6.84
N THR A 188 11.39 -10.03 -6.23
CA THR A 188 11.78 -10.91 -5.12
C THR A 188 12.47 -12.20 -5.58
N GLY A 189 12.36 -12.57 -6.85
CA GLY A 189 12.93 -13.78 -7.41
C GLY A 189 12.16 -15.08 -7.05
N ASP A 190 10.94 -14.96 -6.56
CA ASP A 190 10.05 -16.10 -6.29
C ASP A 190 9.68 -16.80 -7.60
N GLU A 191 10.11 -18.06 -7.76
CA GLU A 191 9.92 -18.81 -9.00
C GLU A 191 8.45 -19.08 -9.32
N GLU A 192 7.61 -19.35 -8.29
CA GLU A 192 6.18 -19.54 -8.49
C GLU A 192 5.51 -18.24 -8.96
N ASN A 193 5.96 -17.11 -8.43
CA ASN A 193 5.48 -15.81 -8.86
C ASN A 193 5.87 -15.48 -10.30
N LEU A 194 7.14 -15.75 -10.67
CA LEU A 194 7.61 -15.53 -12.04
C LEU A 194 6.84 -16.39 -13.03
N LYS A 195 6.63 -17.66 -12.70
CA LYS A 195 5.81 -18.55 -13.52
C LYS A 195 4.37 -18.06 -13.67
N TRP A 196 3.76 -17.56 -12.58
CA TRP A 196 2.41 -17.00 -12.66
C TRP A 196 2.36 -15.80 -13.63
N LEU A 197 3.37 -14.93 -13.59
CA LEU A 197 3.46 -13.78 -14.50
C LEU A 197 3.59 -14.22 -15.97
N GLU A 198 4.38 -15.25 -16.26
CA GLU A 198 4.51 -15.85 -17.59
C GLU A 198 3.18 -16.48 -18.06
N ASP A 199 2.53 -17.25 -17.20
CA ASP A 199 1.26 -17.93 -17.52
C ASP A 199 0.07 -16.94 -17.67
N ASN A 200 0.21 -15.66 -17.27
CA ASN A 200 -0.86 -14.66 -17.28
C ASN A 200 -0.49 -13.37 -18.05
N GLU A 201 0.29 -13.49 -19.14
CA GLU A 201 0.69 -12.33 -19.96
C GLU A 201 -0.48 -11.44 -20.38
N ALA A 202 -1.61 -12.02 -20.77
CA ALA A 202 -2.80 -11.25 -21.15
C ALA A 202 -3.36 -10.38 -20.02
N LYS A 203 -3.22 -10.81 -18.75
CA LYS A 203 -3.61 -9.98 -17.60
C LYS A 203 -2.60 -8.86 -17.35
N LEU A 204 -1.33 -9.09 -17.63
CA LEU A 204 -0.29 -8.07 -17.55
C LEU A 204 -0.49 -7.00 -18.61
N ASP A 205 -0.74 -7.40 -19.85
CA ASP A 205 -1.04 -6.47 -20.94
C ASP A 205 -2.25 -5.61 -20.60
N ALA A 206 -3.36 -6.22 -20.17
CA ALA A 206 -4.54 -5.49 -19.75
C ALA A 206 -4.29 -4.54 -18.56
N PHE A 207 -3.36 -4.88 -17.67
CA PHE A 207 -2.97 -4.04 -16.54
C PHE A 207 -2.15 -2.82 -16.98
N TYR A 208 -1.23 -2.99 -17.92
CA TYR A 208 -0.39 -1.90 -18.44
C TYR A 208 -1.10 -1.00 -19.44
N ASP A 209 -2.11 -1.52 -20.13
CA ASP A 209 -2.95 -0.76 -21.07
C ASP A 209 -3.97 0.13 -20.35
N TRP A 210 -4.30 -0.19 -19.09
CA TRP A 210 -5.16 0.59 -18.21
C TRP A 210 -4.42 1.76 -17.58
#